data_ba96d057dec09406e3617013098e8e75
#
_entry.id   ba96d057dec09406e3617013098e8e75
#
_cell.length_a   1.000
_cell.length_b   1.000
_cell.length_c   1.000
_cell.angle_alpha   90.00
_cell.angle_beta   90.00
_cell.angle_gamma   90.00
#
_symmetry.space_group_name_H-M   'P 1'
#
loop_
_entity.id
_entity.type
_entity.pdbx_description
1 polymer ?
#
loop_
_entity_poly.entity_id
_entity_poly.type
_entity_poly.pdbx_seq_one_letter_code
_entity_poly.pdbx_strand_id
1 'polypeptide(L)'
;MTALRKVLVVIGTTGAGKTKLSVDLAKAVGGEIVNSDAMQMYRGLDVATAKITEQEKQGVPHHLFDVVDPSSRCDVLDFKRLALQTIDDILARGKVPIVVGGTMYYTQTILWKSQLLDDVPVKSPAAGHKEQQEQQTPEELYARLQAVDPVMAARLHVNNVRKMQRSLQVFEQTGVPHSELLAQQEQGQRNIEKYFDACALWVHASKPVLSERLAKRVETMLSSGLVEEIRGLRVHVKENPPRMKPDSEDDEEAQNSVGILQAIGYKEFQPYFDALEANSGAKEEGSKELETVLNACVEQLNIATRQYARRQLSWIRNKFVTKNIPVYQVDSSDVARWDTLVAQPAVDIAQKFLKGEQITTYQSVQQQKPEATQAASLEDKFQKNTCTVCNGREFTGKKQWAEHLRSKGHKYHLKRVQIEKERAERGEPPIPNKKRRHEKDVRDESPSQTTDTEAQTSA
;
A
#
# COMPACT_ATOMS: atom_id res chain seq x y z
N MET A 1 -3.82 21.61 32.40
CA MET A 1 -3.57 20.61 31.34
C MET A 1 -2.07 20.41 31.24
N THR A 2 -1.57 19.21 31.50
CA THR A 2 -0.14 18.88 31.30
C THR A 2 0.19 19.05 29.82
N ALA A 3 1.29 19.76 29.50
CA ALA A 3 1.76 19.92 28.14
C ALA A 3 2.02 18.54 27.49
N LEU A 4 1.58 18.36 26.26
CA LEU A 4 1.84 17.13 25.52
C LEU A 4 3.35 16.96 25.30
N ARG A 5 3.85 15.73 25.47
CA ARG A 5 5.23 15.36 25.20
C ARG A 5 5.53 15.45 23.71
N LYS A 6 6.73 15.86 23.34
CA LYS A 6 7.09 16.17 21.95
C LYS A 6 7.69 14.97 21.23
N VAL A 7 7.27 14.79 19.96
CA VAL A 7 7.73 13.71 19.07
C VAL A 7 8.03 14.30 17.69
N LEU A 8 9.15 13.92 17.08
CA LEU A 8 9.45 14.24 15.70
C LEU A 8 8.98 13.09 14.79
N VAL A 9 8.56 13.43 13.59
CA VAL A 9 8.05 12.45 12.62
C VAL A 9 8.71 12.69 11.26
N VAL A 10 9.30 11.65 10.67
CA VAL A 10 9.89 11.71 9.32
C VAL A 10 9.06 10.85 8.38
N ILE A 11 8.37 11.50 7.46
CA ILE A 11 7.53 10.85 6.44
C ILE A 11 8.04 11.11 5.03
N GLY A 12 7.62 10.29 4.09
CA GLY A 12 8.00 10.42 2.67
C GLY A 12 7.81 9.10 1.94
N THR A 13 7.97 9.14 0.64
CA THR A 13 7.91 7.92 -0.18
C THR A 13 9.15 7.05 0.04
N THR A 14 9.05 5.76 -0.29
CA THR A 14 10.25 4.93 -0.43
C THR A 14 11.20 5.58 -1.45
N GLY A 15 12.51 5.51 -1.23
CA GLY A 15 13.52 6.17 -2.07
C GLY A 15 13.69 7.67 -1.88
N ALA A 16 12.92 8.33 -0.99
CA ALA A 16 13.04 9.78 -0.77
C ALA A 16 14.19 10.19 0.17
N GLY A 17 14.79 9.27 0.94
CA GLY A 17 15.90 9.58 1.85
C GLY A 17 15.49 9.73 3.33
N LYS A 18 14.34 9.18 3.73
CA LYS A 18 13.87 9.21 5.13
C LYS A 18 14.89 8.70 6.14
N THR A 19 15.51 7.56 5.84
CA THR A 19 16.50 6.89 6.71
C THR A 19 17.68 7.81 7.00
N LYS A 20 18.29 8.41 5.97
CA LYS A 20 19.40 9.33 6.15
C LYS A 20 18.98 10.54 6.99
N LEU A 21 17.84 11.17 6.68
CA LEU A 21 17.36 12.32 7.46
C LEU A 21 17.11 11.97 8.92
N SER A 22 16.56 10.79 9.21
CA SER A 22 16.29 10.39 10.59
C SER A 22 17.55 10.25 11.42
N VAL A 23 18.64 9.73 10.83
CA VAL A 23 19.95 9.63 11.49
C VAL A 23 20.57 11.02 11.71
N ASP A 24 20.53 11.88 10.68
CA ASP A 24 21.01 13.26 10.79
C ASP A 24 20.30 14.02 11.92
N LEU A 25 18.96 13.89 12.00
CA LEU A 25 18.15 14.48 13.07
C LEU A 25 18.48 13.89 14.45
N ALA A 26 18.55 12.56 14.57
CA ALA A 26 18.82 11.89 15.84
C ALA A 26 20.14 12.35 16.43
N LYS A 27 21.17 12.49 15.61
CA LYS A 27 22.48 13.03 16.04
C LYS A 27 22.39 14.49 16.47
N ALA A 28 21.61 15.30 15.77
CA ALA A 28 21.50 16.74 16.06
C ALA A 28 20.69 17.06 17.31
N VAL A 29 19.71 16.22 17.67
CA VAL A 29 18.80 16.47 18.83
C VAL A 29 18.96 15.47 19.98
N GLY A 30 19.92 14.54 19.89
CA GLY A 30 20.08 13.49 20.90
C GLY A 30 18.91 12.52 20.92
N GLY A 31 18.35 12.20 19.75
CA GLY A 31 17.15 11.40 19.60
C GLY A 31 17.42 9.92 19.36
N GLU A 32 16.35 9.13 19.41
CA GLU A 32 16.33 7.70 19.07
C GLU A 32 15.21 7.44 18.05
N ILE A 33 15.45 6.50 17.14
CA ILE A 33 14.57 6.24 15.99
C ILE A 33 13.57 5.13 16.34
N VAL A 34 12.29 5.37 16.05
CA VAL A 34 11.19 4.41 16.17
C VAL A 34 10.66 4.10 14.78
N ASN A 35 10.84 2.86 14.33
CA ASN A 35 10.35 2.41 13.03
C ASN A 35 8.81 2.41 12.97
N SER A 36 8.25 2.91 11.89
CA SER A 36 6.81 2.81 11.56
C SER A 36 6.58 2.25 10.14
N ASP A 37 7.49 1.40 9.67
CA ASP A 37 7.29 0.58 8.47
C ASP A 37 6.92 -0.85 8.87
N ALA A 38 5.73 -1.29 8.48
CA ALA A 38 5.18 -2.58 8.90
C ALA A 38 6.07 -3.77 8.52
N MET A 39 6.69 -3.72 7.32
CA MET A 39 7.49 -4.86 6.83
C MET A 39 8.86 -4.92 7.50
N GLN A 40 9.43 -3.79 7.91
CA GLN A 40 10.73 -3.75 8.59
C GLN A 40 10.68 -4.22 10.06
N MET A 41 9.48 -4.42 10.61
CA MET A 41 9.31 -5.02 11.95
C MET A 41 9.63 -6.52 11.96
N TYR A 42 9.48 -7.21 10.85
CA TYR A 42 9.73 -8.64 10.75
C TYR A 42 11.22 -8.94 10.61
N ARG A 43 11.70 -10.01 11.24
CA ARG A 43 13.04 -10.58 11.02
C ARG A 43 13.13 -11.12 9.60
N GLY A 44 14.32 -11.00 8.99
CA GLY A 44 14.54 -11.34 7.60
C GLY A 44 13.95 -10.32 6.63
N LEU A 45 14.07 -10.55 5.32
CA LEU A 45 13.76 -9.60 4.26
C LEU A 45 14.44 -8.24 4.43
N ASP A 46 15.72 -8.25 4.81
CA ASP A 46 16.50 -7.03 5.05
C ASP A 46 16.78 -6.29 3.75
N VAL A 47 17.07 -7.04 2.68
CA VAL A 47 17.29 -6.52 1.34
C VAL A 47 15.96 -6.07 0.72
N ALA A 48 14.94 -6.92 0.71
CA ALA A 48 13.64 -6.62 0.09
C ALA A 48 12.96 -5.39 0.70
N THR A 49 13.06 -5.22 2.01
CA THR A 49 12.48 -4.06 2.72
C THR A 49 13.45 -2.89 2.85
N ALA A 50 14.71 -3.07 2.39
CA ALA A 50 15.84 -2.15 2.51
C ALA A 50 15.94 -1.58 3.93
N LYS A 51 16.12 -2.47 4.89
CA LYS A 51 16.41 -2.10 6.27
C LYS A 51 17.73 -1.34 6.34
N ILE A 52 17.83 -0.49 7.32
CA ILE A 52 19.04 0.27 7.60
C ILE A 52 20.14 -0.67 8.09
N THR A 53 21.33 -0.55 7.52
CA THR A 53 22.51 -1.31 7.94
C THR A 53 23.14 -0.71 9.21
N GLU A 54 23.93 -1.50 9.94
CA GLU A 54 24.63 -1.02 11.14
C GLU A 54 25.55 0.18 10.84
N GLN A 55 26.19 0.17 9.66
CA GLN A 55 27.01 1.29 9.23
C GLN A 55 26.18 2.57 9.03
N GLU A 56 24.99 2.45 8.44
CA GLU A 56 24.10 3.59 8.19
C GLU A 56 23.48 4.12 9.49
N LYS A 57 23.28 3.28 10.52
CA LYS A 57 22.77 3.70 11.84
C LYS A 57 23.72 4.68 12.55
N GLN A 58 25.01 4.65 12.25
CA GLN A 58 26.03 5.54 12.82
C GLN A 58 25.97 5.65 14.35
N GLY A 59 25.66 4.56 15.05
CA GLY A 59 25.54 4.51 16.50
C GLY A 59 24.22 5.07 17.07
N VAL A 60 23.27 5.49 16.25
CA VAL A 60 21.95 5.93 16.69
C VAL A 60 21.10 4.72 17.07
N PRO A 61 20.46 4.69 18.25
CA PRO A 61 19.53 3.61 18.61
C PRO A 61 18.31 3.59 17.68
N HIS A 62 17.99 2.39 17.20
CA HIS A 62 16.83 2.12 16.34
C HIS A 62 15.94 1.07 16.98
N HIS A 63 14.67 1.38 17.12
CA HIS A 63 13.67 0.54 17.77
C HIS A 63 12.63 0.03 16.77
N LEU A 64 12.03 -1.12 17.05
CA LEU A 64 10.97 -1.78 16.28
C LEU A 64 11.43 -2.27 14.89
N PHE A 65 12.72 -2.59 14.77
CA PHE A 65 13.25 -3.40 13.69
C PHE A 65 13.42 -4.84 14.19
N ASP A 66 13.12 -5.84 13.38
CA ASP A 66 13.38 -7.27 13.66
C ASP A 66 12.76 -7.81 14.95
N VAL A 67 11.64 -7.21 15.40
CA VAL A 67 10.95 -7.57 16.63
C VAL A 67 9.85 -8.63 16.45
N VAL A 68 9.48 -8.92 15.20
CA VAL A 68 8.41 -9.86 14.84
C VAL A 68 9.00 -11.05 14.11
N ASP A 69 8.61 -12.26 14.53
CA ASP A 69 8.97 -13.49 13.83
C ASP A 69 8.23 -13.58 12.49
N PRO A 70 8.87 -14.05 11.39
CA PRO A 70 8.20 -14.21 10.09
C PRO A 70 6.96 -15.10 10.10
N SER A 71 6.92 -16.09 10.98
CA SER A 71 5.75 -16.97 11.18
C SER A 71 4.64 -16.35 12.03
N SER A 72 4.89 -15.16 12.58
CA SER A 72 3.93 -14.44 13.43
C SER A 72 3.18 -13.38 12.64
N ARG A 73 2.00 -13.03 13.13
CA ARG A 73 1.23 -11.90 12.62
C ARG A 73 1.38 -10.71 13.56
N CYS A 74 1.74 -9.57 12.98
CA CYS A 74 1.73 -8.30 13.69
C CYS A 74 0.74 -7.36 12.99
N ASP A 75 -0.34 -7.02 13.65
CA ASP A 75 -1.31 -6.07 13.12
C ASP A 75 -1.04 -4.64 13.61
N VAL A 76 -1.90 -3.71 13.20
CA VAL A 76 -1.74 -2.30 13.55
C VAL A 76 -1.93 -2.01 15.05
N LEU A 77 -2.69 -2.85 15.77
CA LEU A 77 -2.90 -2.72 17.21
C LEU A 77 -1.66 -3.15 17.98
N ASP A 78 -1.03 -4.26 17.54
CA ASP A 78 0.25 -4.72 18.09
C ASP A 78 1.34 -3.68 17.90
N PHE A 79 1.43 -3.12 16.68
CA PHE A 79 2.35 -2.03 16.40
C PHE A 79 2.08 -0.82 17.31
N LYS A 80 0.83 -0.36 17.40
CA LYS A 80 0.45 0.79 18.21
C LYS A 80 0.89 0.62 19.66
N ARG A 81 0.61 -0.55 20.26
CA ARG A 81 1.00 -0.87 21.64
C ARG A 81 2.52 -0.81 21.82
N LEU A 82 3.28 -1.50 20.97
CA LEU A 82 4.74 -1.53 21.01
C LEU A 82 5.35 -0.13 20.81
N ALA A 83 4.84 0.62 19.83
CA ALA A 83 5.38 1.94 19.50
C ALA A 83 5.10 2.98 20.60
N LEU A 84 3.92 2.99 21.20
CA LEU A 84 3.61 3.89 22.32
C LEU A 84 4.49 3.59 23.52
N GLN A 85 4.66 2.31 23.88
CA GLN A 85 5.57 1.89 24.96
C GLN A 85 7.01 2.33 24.68
N THR A 86 7.51 2.06 23.47
CA THR A 86 8.88 2.46 23.06
C THR A 86 9.08 3.98 23.13
N ILE A 87 8.10 4.76 22.68
CA ILE A 87 8.15 6.23 22.76
C ILE A 87 8.18 6.69 24.22
N ASP A 88 7.36 6.08 25.08
CA ASP A 88 7.34 6.41 26.51
C ASP A 88 8.68 6.11 27.18
N ASP A 89 9.31 4.98 26.86
CA ASP A 89 10.63 4.59 27.38
C ASP A 89 11.73 5.55 26.92
N ILE A 90 11.70 6.00 25.66
CA ILE A 90 12.64 6.99 25.11
C ILE A 90 12.49 8.33 25.86
N LEU A 91 11.25 8.80 26.02
CA LEU A 91 10.94 10.05 26.71
C LEU A 91 11.33 9.99 28.19
N ALA A 92 11.13 8.84 28.85
CA ALA A 92 11.53 8.63 30.24
C ALA A 92 13.05 8.75 30.45
N ARG A 93 13.84 8.41 29.43
CA ARG A 93 15.31 8.63 29.43
C ARG A 93 15.73 10.05 29.04
N GLY A 94 14.77 10.98 28.85
CA GLY A 94 15.05 12.35 28.42
C GLY A 94 15.55 12.47 26.97
N LYS A 95 15.31 11.45 26.16
CA LYS A 95 15.66 11.42 24.74
C LYS A 95 14.48 11.85 23.87
N VAL A 96 14.77 12.21 22.63
CA VAL A 96 13.76 12.65 21.64
C VAL A 96 13.34 11.47 20.76
N PRO A 97 12.08 11.01 20.80
CA PRO A 97 11.62 9.98 19.86
C PRO A 97 11.43 10.57 18.46
N ILE A 98 11.98 9.87 17.45
CA ILE A 98 11.87 10.21 16.03
C ILE A 98 11.18 9.05 15.32
N VAL A 99 9.91 9.21 15.02
CA VAL A 99 9.11 8.19 14.31
C VAL A 99 9.39 8.26 12.81
N VAL A 100 9.83 7.16 12.22
CA VAL A 100 10.26 7.12 10.82
C VAL A 100 9.61 5.94 10.10
N GLY A 101 8.93 6.17 9.00
CA GLY A 101 8.43 5.05 8.22
C GLY A 101 7.70 5.43 6.95
N GLY A 102 7.40 4.39 6.17
CA GLY A 102 6.64 4.46 4.92
C GLY A 102 5.18 4.05 5.05
N THR A 103 4.80 3.42 6.16
CA THR A 103 3.43 2.99 6.44
C THR A 103 2.67 4.09 7.20
N MET A 104 2.20 5.09 6.44
CA MET A 104 1.55 6.28 7.01
C MET A 104 0.36 5.95 7.91
N TYR A 105 -0.34 4.86 7.67
CA TYR A 105 -1.44 4.40 8.51
C TYR A 105 -0.94 4.04 9.92
N TYR A 106 0.18 3.34 10.03
CA TYR A 106 0.80 3.02 11.31
C TYR A 106 1.24 4.29 12.06
N THR A 107 1.92 5.19 11.37
CA THR A 107 2.31 6.49 11.94
C THR A 107 1.09 7.26 12.50
N GLN A 108 -0.05 7.23 11.79
CA GLN A 108 -1.26 7.92 12.25
C GLN A 108 -1.82 7.35 13.55
N THR A 109 -1.77 6.04 13.74
CA THR A 109 -2.36 5.39 14.94
C THR A 109 -1.64 5.73 16.23
N ILE A 110 -0.37 6.13 16.18
CA ILE A 110 0.42 6.55 17.35
C ILE A 110 0.40 8.07 17.56
N LEU A 111 -0.03 8.86 16.59
CA LEU A 111 -0.10 10.31 16.73
C LEU A 111 -1.48 10.79 17.19
N TRP A 112 -2.54 10.14 16.73
CA TRP A 112 -3.91 10.53 17.03
C TRP A 112 -4.69 9.42 17.70
N LYS A 113 -5.40 9.77 18.77
CA LYS A 113 -6.38 8.89 19.42
C LYS A 113 -7.56 8.64 18.47
N SER A 114 -8.26 7.53 18.65
CA SER A 114 -9.47 7.19 17.89
C SER A 114 -9.27 7.10 16.36
N GLN A 115 -8.05 6.76 15.90
CA GLN A 115 -7.82 6.45 14.49
C GLN A 115 -8.27 5.03 14.10
N LEU A 116 -8.37 4.17 15.09
CA LEU A 116 -8.85 2.79 14.93
C LEU A 116 -10.27 2.71 15.50
N LEU A 117 -11.16 2.03 14.77
CA LEU A 117 -12.52 1.74 15.26
C LEU A 117 -12.51 0.83 16.49
N ASP A 118 -11.40 0.13 16.73
CA ASP A 118 -11.20 -0.75 17.89
C ASP A 118 -10.91 0.03 19.19
N ASP A 119 -10.72 1.35 19.13
CA ASP A 119 -10.71 2.24 20.33
C ASP A 119 -12.17 2.51 20.84
N VAL A 120 -13.18 2.07 20.14
CA VAL A 120 -14.58 2.11 20.59
C VAL A 120 -14.81 0.90 21.52
N PRO A 121 -15.36 1.06 22.74
CA PRO A 121 -15.63 -0.04 23.65
C PRO A 121 -16.59 -1.04 22.97
N VAL A 122 -16.08 -2.21 22.61
CA VAL A 122 -16.85 -3.26 21.95
C VAL A 122 -17.55 -4.08 23.01
N LYS A 123 -18.88 -4.18 22.94
CA LYS A 123 -19.62 -5.22 23.65
C LYS A 123 -19.18 -6.56 23.06
N SER A 124 -18.72 -7.49 23.90
CA SER A 124 -18.33 -8.83 23.48
C SER A 124 -19.37 -9.45 22.57
N PRO A 125 -19.03 -9.98 21.38
CA PRO A 125 -20.00 -10.60 20.51
C PRO A 125 -20.59 -11.84 21.17
N ALA A 126 -21.92 -12.00 21.10
CA ALA A 126 -22.55 -13.24 21.47
C ALA A 126 -21.99 -14.38 20.61
N ALA A 127 -21.60 -15.47 21.25
CA ALA A 127 -20.90 -16.62 20.68
C ALA A 127 -21.79 -17.47 19.75
N GLY A 128 -22.40 -16.92 18.73
CA GLY A 128 -23.32 -17.66 17.85
C GLY A 128 -23.32 -17.24 16.37
N HIS A 129 -22.61 -16.18 15.99
CA HIS A 129 -22.72 -15.66 14.61
C HIS A 129 -21.50 -15.91 13.70
N LYS A 130 -20.48 -16.64 14.18
CA LYS A 130 -19.25 -16.86 13.42
C LYS A 130 -19.38 -17.89 12.28
N GLU A 131 -20.13 -18.96 12.48
CA GLU A 131 -20.23 -20.09 11.54
C GLU A 131 -21.01 -19.78 10.24
N GLN A 132 -21.81 -18.71 10.20
CA GLN A 132 -22.61 -18.35 9.01
C GLN A 132 -21.90 -17.39 8.04
N GLN A 133 -20.75 -16.83 8.39
CA GLN A 133 -20.02 -15.86 7.52
C GLN A 133 -19.07 -16.52 6.52
N GLU A 134 -18.68 -17.77 6.73
CA GLU A 134 -17.61 -18.44 5.95
C GLU A 134 -18.05 -18.99 4.59
N GLN A 135 -19.37 -18.97 4.27
CA GLN A 135 -19.87 -19.52 3.00
C GLN A 135 -20.60 -18.50 2.11
N GLN A 136 -20.51 -17.19 2.41
CA GLN A 136 -21.25 -16.19 1.64
C GLN A 136 -20.49 -15.76 0.37
N THR A 137 -21.18 -15.79 -0.77
CA THR A 137 -20.64 -15.26 -2.02
C THR A 137 -20.40 -13.74 -1.95
N PRO A 138 -19.54 -13.16 -2.80
CA PRO A 138 -19.34 -11.72 -2.85
C PRO A 138 -20.65 -10.94 -3.07
N GLU A 139 -21.57 -11.48 -3.83
CA GLU A 139 -22.87 -10.90 -4.12
C GLU A 139 -23.78 -10.90 -2.88
N GLU A 140 -23.82 -11.98 -2.12
CA GLU A 140 -24.57 -12.07 -0.85
C GLU A 140 -24.04 -11.12 0.20
N LEU A 141 -22.71 -11.02 0.35
CA LEU A 141 -22.06 -10.05 1.24
C LEU A 141 -22.40 -8.62 0.83
N TYR A 142 -22.41 -8.34 -0.47
CA TYR A 142 -22.77 -7.02 -0.98
C TYR A 142 -24.23 -6.68 -0.71
N ALA A 143 -25.15 -7.62 -0.96
CA ALA A 143 -26.59 -7.44 -0.69
C ALA A 143 -26.84 -7.21 0.80
N ARG A 144 -26.17 -7.97 1.68
CA ARG A 144 -26.24 -7.80 3.14
C ARG A 144 -25.71 -6.43 3.57
N LEU A 145 -24.55 -6.01 3.03
CA LEU A 145 -24.00 -4.70 3.31
C LEU A 145 -24.92 -3.58 2.80
N GLN A 146 -25.55 -3.77 1.65
CA GLN A 146 -26.50 -2.81 1.09
C GLN A 146 -27.74 -2.62 1.98
N ALA A 147 -28.17 -3.68 2.67
CA ALA A 147 -29.31 -3.62 3.60
C ALA A 147 -28.97 -2.86 4.89
N VAL A 148 -27.75 -3.02 5.45
CA VAL A 148 -27.38 -2.43 6.75
C VAL A 148 -26.62 -1.11 6.62
N ASP A 149 -25.86 -0.91 5.53
CA ASP A 149 -25.07 0.30 5.25
C ASP A 149 -25.02 0.59 3.74
N PRO A 150 -26.11 1.12 3.16
CA PRO A 150 -26.18 1.42 1.72
C PRO A 150 -25.12 2.44 1.28
N VAL A 151 -24.70 3.34 2.17
CA VAL A 151 -23.66 4.34 1.90
C VAL A 151 -22.30 3.67 1.74
N MET A 152 -21.97 2.69 2.59
CA MET A 152 -20.73 1.93 2.47
C MET A 152 -20.76 0.99 1.26
N ALA A 153 -21.89 0.31 1.00
CA ALA A 153 -22.07 -0.53 -0.16
C ALA A 153 -21.83 0.25 -1.47
N ALA A 154 -22.33 1.49 -1.57
CA ALA A 154 -22.09 2.36 -2.71
C ALA A 154 -20.61 2.73 -2.91
N ARG A 155 -19.78 2.68 -1.85
CA ARG A 155 -18.35 2.99 -1.88
C ARG A 155 -17.48 1.80 -2.29
N LEU A 156 -17.99 0.57 -2.11
CA LEU A 156 -17.22 -0.65 -2.31
C LEU A 156 -17.63 -1.34 -3.61
N HIS A 157 -16.65 -2.00 -4.25
CA HIS A 157 -16.92 -2.91 -5.35
C HIS A 157 -17.30 -4.29 -4.79
N VAL A 158 -18.17 -5.04 -5.46
CA VAL A 158 -18.60 -6.38 -5.05
C VAL A 158 -17.42 -7.34 -4.79
N ASN A 159 -16.32 -7.21 -5.55
CA ASN A 159 -15.11 -8.02 -5.37
C ASN A 159 -14.23 -7.59 -4.17
N ASN A 160 -14.61 -6.53 -3.43
CA ASN A 160 -13.89 -6.10 -2.24
C ASN A 160 -14.38 -6.84 -0.98
N VAL A 161 -14.42 -8.18 -1.03
CA VAL A 161 -14.94 -9.08 0.01
C VAL A 161 -14.43 -8.68 1.41
N ARG A 162 -13.12 -8.59 1.61
CA ARG A 162 -12.51 -8.23 2.90
C ARG A 162 -13.04 -6.91 3.48
N LYS A 163 -13.26 -5.90 2.64
CA LYS A 163 -13.78 -4.61 3.12
C LYS A 163 -15.26 -4.67 3.46
N MET A 164 -16.03 -5.46 2.71
CA MET A 164 -17.44 -5.68 2.99
C MET A 164 -17.61 -6.45 4.29
N GLN A 165 -16.87 -7.53 4.49
CA GLN A 165 -16.85 -8.30 5.74
C GLN A 165 -16.48 -7.41 6.93
N ARG A 166 -15.43 -6.57 6.81
CA ARG A 166 -15.07 -5.64 7.87
C ARG A 166 -16.19 -4.64 8.20
N SER A 167 -16.88 -4.12 7.19
CA SER A 167 -17.98 -3.17 7.42
C SER A 167 -19.18 -3.83 8.10
N LEU A 168 -19.49 -5.06 7.72
CA LEU A 168 -20.54 -5.88 8.37
C LEU A 168 -20.15 -6.21 9.82
N GLN A 169 -18.91 -6.61 10.06
CA GLN A 169 -18.39 -6.89 11.39
C GLN A 169 -18.48 -5.66 12.31
N VAL A 170 -18.16 -4.47 11.81
CA VAL A 170 -18.30 -3.22 12.57
C VAL A 170 -19.76 -3.00 12.94
N PHE A 171 -20.71 -3.18 12.01
CA PHE A 171 -22.13 -3.05 12.28
C PHE A 171 -22.62 -4.07 13.31
N GLU A 172 -22.21 -5.33 13.21
CA GLU A 172 -22.57 -6.39 14.17
C GLU A 172 -22.05 -6.10 15.59
N GLN A 173 -20.85 -5.53 15.69
CA GLN A 173 -20.23 -5.19 16.96
C GLN A 173 -20.81 -3.94 17.62
N THR A 174 -21.18 -2.94 16.82
CA THR A 174 -21.55 -1.61 17.33
C THR A 174 -23.04 -1.31 17.21
N GLY A 175 -23.76 -2.01 16.33
CA GLY A 175 -25.14 -1.67 15.93
C GLY A 175 -25.26 -0.41 15.08
N VAL A 176 -24.13 0.23 14.71
CA VAL A 176 -24.09 1.47 13.95
C VAL A 176 -23.45 1.22 12.58
N PRO A 177 -24.05 1.74 11.47
CA PRO A 177 -23.43 1.64 10.14
C PRO A 177 -21.99 2.15 10.11
N HIS A 178 -21.10 1.39 9.48
CA HIS A 178 -19.67 1.76 9.39
C HIS A 178 -19.47 3.12 8.71
N SER A 179 -20.30 3.46 7.71
CA SER A 179 -20.29 4.77 7.05
C SER A 179 -20.61 5.92 7.99
N GLU A 180 -21.52 5.69 8.94
CA GLU A 180 -21.90 6.68 9.95
C GLU A 180 -20.77 6.91 10.97
N LEU A 181 -20.15 5.84 11.47
CA LEU A 181 -18.97 5.94 12.34
C LEU A 181 -17.83 6.71 11.66
N LEU A 182 -17.59 6.43 10.37
CA LEU A 182 -16.59 7.17 9.60
C LEU A 182 -16.97 8.64 9.42
N ALA A 183 -18.24 8.96 9.21
CA ALA A 183 -18.73 10.34 9.10
C ALA A 183 -18.58 11.10 10.43
N GLN A 184 -18.89 10.45 11.56
CA GLN A 184 -18.66 10.99 12.89
C GLN A 184 -17.17 11.26 13.14
N GLN A 185 -16.30 10.32 12.74
CA GLN A 185 -14.84 10.53 12.79
C GLN A 185 -14.40 11.69 11.89
N GLU A 186 -14.96 11.85 10.70
CA GLU A 186 -14.63 12.96 9.80
C GLU A 186 -15.12 14.32 10.33
N GLN A 187 -16.26 14.37 10.96
CA GLN A 187 -16.76 15.59 11.62
C GLN A 187 -15.94 15.95 12.87
N GLY A 188 -15.49 14.95 13.64
CA GLY A 188 -14.57 15.10 14.76
C GLY A 188 -13.14 15.48 14.38
N GLN A 189 -12.76 15.38 13.09
CA GLN A 189 -11.37 15.56 12.62
C GLN A 189 -10.77 16.95 12.88
N ARG A 190 -11.56 17.98 13.15
CA ARG A 190 -11.03 19.31 13.54
C ARG A 190 -10.47 19.35 14.96
N ASN A 191 -10.86 18.41 15.84
CA ASN A 191 -10.44 18.32 17.23
C ASN A 191 -9.98 16.90 17.63
N ILE A 192 -9.32 16.17 16.73
CA ILE A 192 -8.80 14.84 17.10
C ILE A 192 -7.78 15.00 18.21
N GLU A 193 -8.03 14.30 19.32
CA GLU A 193 -7.12 14.24 20.45
C GLU A 193 -5.80 13.56 20.04
N LYS A 194 -4.69 14.18 20.42
CA LYS A 194 -3.33 13.70 20.11
C LYS A 194 -2.73 12.97 21.30
N TYR A 195 -1.90 11.96 21.03
CA TYR A 195 -1.05 11.36 22.06
C TYR A 195 0.13 12.25 22.40
N PHE A 196 0.67 12.94 21.40
CA PHE A 196 1.89 13.75 21.50
C PHE A 196 1.72 15.09 20.77
N ASP A 197 2.48 16.09 21.22
CA ASP A 197 2.77 17.25 20.39
C ASP A 197 3.79 16.80 19.33
N ALA A 198 3.44 16.88 18.06
CA ALA A 198 4.23 16.29 16.98
C ALA A 198 4.51 17.30 15.87
N CYS A 199 5.73 17.25 15.34
CA CYS A 199 6.15 17.97 14.16
C CYS A 199 6.60 16.98 13.07
N ALA A 200 6.03 17.08 11.88
CA ALA A 200 6.34 16.18 10.78
C ALA A 200 7.23 16.83 9.72
N LEU A 201 8.30 16.13 9.37
CA LEU A 201 9.22 16.47 8.29
C LEU A 201 8.93 15.56 7.10
N TRP A 202 8.44 16.12 6.02
CA TRP A 202 8.13 15.39 4.80
C TRP A 202 9.28 15.47 3.82
N VAL A 203 10.03 14.37 3.69
CA VAL A 203 11.08 14.24 2.66
C VAL A 203 10.43 13.96 1.31
N HIS A 204 10.62 14.87 0.39
CA HIS A 204 10.07 14.82 -0.96
C HIS A 204 11.19 14.81 -1.98
N ALA A 205 11.02 14.06 -3.06
CA ALA A 205 11.85 14.14 -4.26
C ALA A 205 10.96 14.33 -5.49
N SER A 206 11.47 15.03 -6.50
CA SER A 206 10.78 15.20 -7.77
C SER A 206 10.54 13.86 -8.45
N LYS A 207 9.45 13.76 -9.23
CA LYS A 207 9.04 12.49 -9.83
C LYS A 207 10.11 11.83 -10.71
N PRO A 208 10.86 12.56 -11.56
CA PRO A 208 11.93 11.97 -12.36
C PRO A 208 13.03 11.35 -11.48
N VAL A 209 13.54 12.12 -10.53
CA VAL A 209 14.60 11.68 -9.59
C VAL A 209 14.14 10.48 -8.75
N LEU A 210 12.92 10.51 -8.25
CA LEU A 210 12.37 9.40 -7.49
C LEU A 210 12.29 8.13 -8.35
N SER A 211 11.85 8.23 -9.60
CA SER A 211 11.75 7.09 -10.52
C SER A 211 13.10 6.45 -10.79
N GLU A 212 14.14 7.26 -11.00
CA GLU A 212 15.51 6.79 -11.18
C GLU A 212 16.05 6.09 -9.92
N ARG A 213 15.86 6.71 -8.74
CA ARG A 213 16.27 6.10 -7.46
C ARG A 213 15.59 4.77 -7.19
N LEU A 214 14.31 4.65 -7.52
CA LEU A 214 13.58 3.40 -7.34
C LEU A 214 14.10 2.30 -8.26
N ALA A 215 14.43 2.61 -9.52
CA ALA A 215 15.03 1.66 -10.44
C ALA A 215 16.40 1.19 -9.93
N LYS A 216 17.31 2.14 -9.61
CA LYS A 216 18.63 1.83 -9.06
C LYS A 216 18.56 1.04 -7.75
N ARG A 217 17.57 1.31 -6.90
CA ARG A 217 17.33 0.54 -5.67
C ARG A 217 17.04 -0.93 -5.97
N VAL A 218 16.20 -1.23 -6.97
CA VAL A 218 15.91 -2.62 -7.37
C VAL A 218 17.17 -3.31 -7.89
N GLU A 219 17.99 -2.63 -8.69
CA GLU A 219 19.28 -3.15 -9.15
C GLU A 219 20.21 -3.46 -7.96
N THR A 220 20.30 -2.55 -6.99
CA THR A 220 21.07 -2.77 -5.76
C THR A 220 20.54 -3.96 -4.95
N MET A 221 19.23 -4.08 -4.80
CA MET A 221 18.62 -5.23 -4.10
C MET A 221 18.98 -6.56 -4.76
N LEU A 222 18.93 -6.63 -6.10
CA LEU A 222 19.30 -7.84 -6.85
C LEU A 222 20.78 -8.20 -6.63
N SER A 223 21.68 -7.22 -6.73
CA SER A 223 23.12 -7.45 -6.50
C SER A 223 23.45 -7.75 -5.02
N SER A 224 22.57 -7.41 -4.10
CA SER A 224 22.72 -7.66 -2.66
C SER A 224 22.05 -8.97 -2.18
N GLY A 225 21.64 -9.86 -3.10
CA GLY A 225 21.13 -11.18 -2.75
C GLY A 225 19.62 -11.25 -2.50
N LEU A 226 18.83 -10.38 -3.13
CA LEU A 226 17.37 -10.38 -2.99
C LEU A 226 16.73 -11.74 -3.28
N VAL A 227 17.19 -12.44 -4.33
CA VAL A 227 16.61 -13.70 -4.76
C VAL A 227 16.85 -14.79 -3.70
N GLU A 228 18.07 -14.85 -3.15
CA GLU A 228 18.46 -15.77 -2.09
C GLU A 228 17.70 -15.49 -0.79
N GLU A 229 17.50 -14.21 -0.46
CA GLU A 229 16.73 -13.83 0.71
C GLU A 229 15.26 -14.30 0.60
N ILE A 230 14.63 -14.11 -0.57
CA ILE A 230 13.25 -14.58 -0.81
C ILE A 230 13.18 -16.09 -0.81
N ARG A 231 14.19 -16.79 -1.36
CA ARG A 231 14.29 -18.26 -1.32
C ARG A 231 14.32 -18.76 0.12
N GLY A 232 15.16 -18.16 0.96
CA GLY A 232 15.25 -18.48 2.38
C GLY A 232 13.93 -18.26 3.12
N LEU A 233 13.23 -17.18 2.84
CA LEU A 233 11.90 -16.93 3.43
C LEU A 233 10.87 -17.97 2.96
N ARG A 234 10.87 -18.38 1.67
CA ARG A 234 9.95 -19.43 1.17
C ARG A 234 10.17 -20.76 1.91
N VAL A 235 11.41 -21.16 2.13
CA VAL A 235 11.74 -22.36 2.90
C VAL A 235 11.24 -22.22 4.33
N HIS A 236 11.57 -21.10 4.99
CA HIS A 236 11.13 -20.85 6.36
C HIS A 236 9.60 -20.90 6.52
N VAL A 237 8.85 -20.30 5.59
CA VAL A 237 7.38 -20.30 5.62
C VAL A 237 6.78 -21.68 5.34
N LYS A 238 7.41 -22.50 4.48
CA LYS A 238 6.99 -23.89 4.26
C LYS A 238 7.18 -24.74 5.53
N GLU A 239 8.27 -24.55 6.25
CA GLU A 239 8.56 -25.25 7.51
C GLU A 239 7.77 -24.72 8.70
N ASN A 240 7.52 -23.40 8.73
CA ASN A 240 6.85 -22.69 9.80
C ASN A 240 5.72 -21.81 9.21
N PRO A 241 4.61 -22.40 8.79
CA PRO A 241 3.52 -21.64 8.19
C PRO A 241 3.00 -20.57 9.17
N PRO A 242 2.72 -19.35 8.68
CA PRO A 242 2.19 -18.30 9.53
C PRO A 242 0.94 -18.77 10.27
N ARG A 243 0.91 -18.57 11.58
CA ARG A 243 -0.25 -18.93 12.40
C ARG A 243 -1.45 -18.11 11.96
N MET A 244 -2.37 -18.76 11.29
CA MET A 244 -3.65 -18.18 10.88
C MET A 244 -4.56 -18.07 12.11
N LYS A 245 -5.48 -17.09 12.11
CA LYS A 245 -6.61 -17.17 13.03
C LYS A 245 -7.47 -18.36 12.61
N PRO A 246 -8.11 -19.07 13.57
CA PRO A 246 -8.87 -20.29 13.28
C PRO A 246 -9.94 -20.15 12.20
N ASP A 247 -10.32 -18.93 11.87
CA ASP A 247 -11.42 -18.60 10.97
C ASP A 247 -11.01 -18.48 9.48
N SER A 248 -9.81 -18.90 9.06
CA SER A 248 -9.30 -18.71 7.67
C SER A 248 -8.36 -19.83 7.19
N GLU A 249 -8.52 -21.07 7.69
CA GLU A 249 -7.60 -22.19 7.39
C GLU A 249 -7.69 -22.70 5.94
N ASP A 250 -8.82 -22.47 5.23
CA ASP A 250 -9.07 -23.07 3.91
C ASP A 250 -8.77 -22.16 2.71
N ASP A 251 -8.29 -20.92 2.91
CA ASP A 251 -8.04 -19.97 1.81
C ASP A 251 -6.54 -19.76 1.57
N GLU A 252 -5.96 -20.48 0.60
CA GLU A 252 -4.55 -20.33 0.19
C GLU A 252 -4.19 -18.90 -0.24
N GLU A 253 -5.14 -18.17 -0.84
CA GLU A 253 -4.92 -16.78 -1.27
C GLU A 253 -4.91 -15.83 -0.06
N ALA A 254 -5.68 -16.15 0.98
CA ALA A 254 -5.63 -15.46 2.26
C ALA A 254 -4.33 -15.75 3.02
N GLN A 255 -3.82 -16.98 2.98
CA GLN A 255 -2.55 -17.39 3.58
C GLN A 255 -1.38 -16.59 3.02
N ASN A 256 -1.30 -16.45 1.69
CA ASN A 256 -0.25 -15.70 0.99
C ASN A 256 -0.39 -14.16 1.12
N SER A 257 -1.40 -13.67 1.83
CA SER A 257 -1.66 -12.24 2.00
C SER A 257 -1.46 -11.72 3.44
N VAL A 258 -0.83 -12.51 4.33
CA VAL A 258 -0.71 -12.21 5.75
C VAL A 258 0.74 -11.92 6.15
N GLY A 259 0.93 -10.97 7.07
CA GLY A 259 2.22 -10.69 7.69
C GLY A 259 3.30 -10.31 6.68
N ILE A 260 4.48 -10.92 6.83
CA ILE A 260 5.67 -10.67 6.01
C ILE A 260 5.47 -11.03 4.53
N LEU A 261 4.55 -11.93 4.21
CA LEU A 261 4.25 -12.34 2.83
C LEU A 261 3.62 -11.22 1.99
N GLN A 262 3.20 -10.11 2.63
CA GLN A 262 2.75 -8.90 1.93
C GLN A 262 3.89 -8.02 1.43
N ALA A 263 5.14 -8.32 1.82
CA ALA A 263 6.30 -7.55 1.40
C ALA A 263 6.42 -7.53 -0.13
N ILE A 264 6.69 -6.35 -0.67
CA ILE A 264 7.02 -6.19 -2.09
C ILE A 264 8.35 -6.90 -2.33
N GLY A 265 8.40 -7.75 -3.36
CA GLY A 265 9.49 -8.67 -3.65
C GLY A 265 9.06 -10.13 -3.46
N TYR A 266 8.37 -10.46 -2.37
CA TYR A 266 7.96 -11.85 -2.12
C TYR A 266 6.98 -12.36 -3.18
N LYS A 267 5.86 -11.66 -3.41
CA LYS A 267 4.83 -12.09 -4.38
C LYS A 267 5.30 -12.02 -5.82
N GLU A 268 6.08 -11.01 -6.14
CA GLU A 268 6.56 -10.76 -7.49
C GLU A 268 7.53 -11.84 -7.97
N PHE A 269 8.22 -12.54 -7.05
CA PHE A 269 9.16 -13.61 -7.38
C PHE A 269 8.57 -15.02 -7.28
N GLN A 270 7.31 -15.20 -6.87
CA GLN A 270 6.69 -16.53 -6.83
C GLN A 270 6.77 -17.27 -8.18
N PRO A 271 6.46 -16.63 -9.36
CA PRO A 271 6.54 -17.34 -10.64
C PRO A 271 7.93 -17.90 -10.96
N TYR A 272 9.00 -17.22 -10.52
CA TYR A 272 10.36 -17.70 -10.71
C TYR A 272 10.63 -18.96 -9.88
N PHE A 273 10.24 -18.99 -8.61
CA PHE A 273 10.43 -20.15 -7.75
C PHE A 273 9.54 -21.33 -8.14
N ASP A 274 8.32 -21.07 -8.59
CA ASP A 274 7.42 -22.11 -9.09
C ASP A 274 7.98 -22.75 -10.37
N ALA A 275 8.58 -21.94 -11.27
CA ALA A 275 9.28 -22.45 -12.44
C ALA A 275 10.54 -23.25 -12.09
N LEU A 276 11.28 -22.87 -11.04
CA LEU A 276 12.42 -23.64 -10.53
C LEU A 276 11.98 -25.00 -9.97
N GLU A 277 10.91 -25.02 -9.16
CA GLU A 277 10.37 -26.25 -8.56
C GLU A 277 9.83 -27.22 -9.65
N ALA A 278 9.12 -26.70 -10.64
CA ALA A 278 8.61 -27.49 -11.77
C ALA A 278 9.74 -28.09 -12.65
N ASN A 279 10.90 -27.46 -12.70
CA ASN A 279 12.04 -27.88 -13.52
C ASN A 279 13.13 -28.65 -12.74
N SER A 280 12.92 -28.94 -11.45
CA SER A 280 13.91 -29.58 -10.56
C SER A 280 14.38 -30.98 -10.99
N GLY A 281 13.95 -31.48 -12.15
CA GLY A 281 14.44 -32.76 -12.75
C GLY A 281 15.04 -32.64 -14.15
N ALA A 282 15.02 -31.46 -14.82
CA ALA A 282 15.32 -31.39 -16.26
C ALA A 282 16.18 -30.20 -16.73
N LYS A 283 16.33 -29.13 -15.94
CA LYS A 283 17.06 -27.92 -16.39
C LYS A 283 17.91 -27.32 -15.28
N GLU A 284 19.17 -26.99 -15.62
CA GLU A 284 20.08 -26.30 -14.72
C GLU A 284 19.61 -24.86 -14.41
N GLU A 285 19.90 -24.39 -13.20
CA GLU A 285 19.81 -22.97 -12.84
C GLU A 285 20.63 -22.16 -13.86
N GLY A 286 19.99 -21.25 -14.61
CA GLY A 286 20.65 -20.48 -15.68
C GLY A 286 20.12 -20.75 -17.08
N SER A 287 19.06 -21.59 -17.24
CA SER A 287 18.43 -21.75 -18.55
C SER A 287 17.82 -20.41 -19.02
N LYS A 288 17.85 -20.14 -20.34
CA LYS A 288 17.28 -18.92 -20.94
C LYS A 288 15.82 -18.69 -20.58
N GLU A 289 15.09 -19.78 -20.32
CA GLU A 289 13.68 -19.71 -19.91
C GLU A 289 13.54 -19.18 -18.49
N LEU A 290 14.35 -19.68 -17.55
CA LEU A 290 14.37 -19.18 -16.17
C LEU A 290 14.85 -17.74 -16.07
N GLU A 291 15.83 -17.35 -16.89
CA GLU A 291 16.29 -15.96 -16.98
C GLU A 291 15.17 -15.03 -17.50
N THR A 292 14.38 -15.48 -18.47
CA THR A 292 13.22 -14.71 -18.96
C THR A 292 12.16 -14.52 -17.88
N VAL A 293 11.88 -15.57 -17.08
CA VAL A 293 10.93 -15.48 -15.95
C VAL A 293 11.48 -14.56 -14.86
N LEU A 294 12.77 -14.67 -14.53
CA LEU A 294 13.42 -13.79 -13.55
C LEU A 294 13.32 -12.31 -13.96
N ASN A 295 13.63 -12.00 -15.22
CA ASN A 295 13.52 -10.64 -15.76
C ASN A 295 12.09 -10.10 -15.69
N ALA A 296 11.09 -10.95 -15.93
CA ALA A 296 9.69 -10.59 -15.79
C ALA A 296 9.34 -10.28 -14.31
N CYS A 297 9.84 -11.06 -13.35
CA CYS A 297 9.67 -10.83 -11.91
C CYS A 297 10.31 -9.50 -11.48
N VAL A 298 11.50 -9.18 -11.97
CA VAL A 298 12.19 -7.90 -11.72
C VAL A 298 11.37 -6.72 -12.24
N GLU A 299 10.79 -6.82 -13.43
CA GLU A 299 9.92 -5.74 -13.94
C GLU A 299 8.65 -5.60 -13.09
N GLN A 300 8.04 -6.69 -12.62
CA GLN A 300 6.91 -6.63 -11.69
C GLN A 300 7.31 -5.99 -10.36
N LEU A 301 8.48 -6.29 -9.82
CA LEU A 301 9.02 -5.64 -8.62
C LEU A 301 9.16 -4.12 -8.82
N ASN A 302 9.70 -3.68 -9.96
CA ASN A 302 9.82 -2.28 -10.34
C ASN A 302 8.44 -1.59 -10.41
N ILE A 303 7.44 -2.25 -11.00
CA ILE A 303 6.07 -1.74 -11.09
C ILE A 303 5.45 -1.62 -9.70
N ALA A 304 5.54 -2.66 -8.87
CA ALA A 304 4.98 -2.69 -7.51
C ALA A 304 5.59 -1.59 -6.63
N THR A 305 6.92 -1.42 -6.69
CA THR A 305 7.65 -0.38 -5.95
C THR A 305 7.21 1.03 -6.36
N ARG A 306 7.09 1.30 -7.66
CA ARG A 306 6.57 2.59 -8.17
C ARG A 306 5.12 2.83 -7.75
N GLN A 307 4.27 1.81 -7.77
CA GLN A 307 2.89 1.91 -7.32
C GLN A 307 2.80 2.17 -5.81
N TYR A 308 3.66 1.53 -5.02
CA TYR A 308 3.74 1.75 -3.59
C TYR A 308 4.12 3.20 -3.27
N ALA A 309 5.16 3.73 -3.91
CA ALA A 309 5.56 5.14 -3.76
C ALA A 309 4.42 6.12 -4.11
N ARG A 310 3.64 5.84 -5.16
CA ARG A 310 2.46 6.65 -5.53
C ARG A 310 1.37 6.60 -4.45
N ARG A 311 1.10 5.41 -3.88
CA ARG A 311 0.13 5.24 -2.78
C ARG A 311 0.58 6.01 -1.53
N GLN A 312 1.86 5.93 -1.17
CA GLN A 312 2.43 6.71 -0.06
C GLN A 312 2.24 8.22 -0.27
N LEU A 313 2.59 8.73 -1.46
CA LEU A 313 2.45 10.15 -1.80
C LEU A 313 0.99 10.61 -1.72
N SER A 314 0.07 9.81 -2.25
CA SER A 314 -1.37 10.08 -2.19
C SER A 314 -1.87 10.12 -0.75
N TRP A 315 -1.42 9.18 0.10
CA TRP A 315 -1.77 9.16 1.52
C TRP A 315 -1.26 10.40 2.28
N ILE A 316 0.00 10.75 2.08
CA ILE A 316 0.59 11.96 2.70
C ILE A 316 -0.24 13.18 2.36
N ARG A 317 -0.52 13.41 1.07
CA ARG A 317 -1.25 14.60 0.59
C ARG A 317 -2.70 14.68 1.05
N ASN A 318 -3.39 13.54 1.06
CA ASN A 318 -4.84 13.52 1.23
C ASN A 318 -5.28 13.16 2.66
N LYS A 319 -4.44 12.49 3.43
CA LYS A 319 -4.80 11.97 4.76
C LYS A 319 -3.90 12.49 5.87
N PHE A 320 -2.60 12.68 5.62
CA PHE A 320 -1.66 13.09 6.66
C PHE A 320 -1.57 14.63 6.80
N VAL A 321 -1.32 15.34 5.69
CA VAL A 321 -1.19 16.80 5.66
C VAL A 321 -2.49 17.52 6.06
N THR A 322 -3.64 16.84 5.97
CA THR A 322 -4.94 17.42 6.38
C THR A 322 -5.18 17.41 7.88
N LYS A 323 -4.30 16.80 8.65
CA LYS A 323 -4.42 16.68 10.12
C LYS A 323 -3.85 17.89 10.87
N ASN A 324 -4.09 17.94 12.17
CA ASN A 324 -3.78 19.07 13.05
C ASN A 324 -2.35 19.02 13.65
N ILE A 325 -1.36 18.62 12.86
CA ILE A 325 0.07 18.75 13.20
C ILE A 325 0.79 19.50 12.09
N PRO A 326 1.82 20.34 12.40
CA PRO A 326 2.60 21.01 11.38
C PRO A 326 3.40 20.00 10.55
N VAL A 327 3.36 20.15 9.23
CA VAL A 327 4.12 19.33 8.27
C VAL A 327 5.01 20.25 7.45
N TYR A 328 6.31 20.10 7.55
CA TYR A 328 7.30 20.84 6.78
C TYR A 328 7.91 19.96 5.71
N GLN A 329 7.91 20.45 4.48
CA GLN A 329 8.46 19.70 3.35
C GLN A 329 9.92 20.11 3.11
N VAL A 330 10.81 19.10 2.96
CA VAL A 330 12.20 19.29 2.54
C VAL A 330 12.43 18.55 1.21
N ASP A 331 13.17 19.19 0.30
CA ASP A 331 13.38 18.65 -1.06
C ASP A 331 14.72 17.92 -1.16
N SER A 332 14.65 16.60 -1.33
CA SER A 332 15.78 15.71 -1.50
C SER A 332 16.14 15.42 -2.96
N SER A 333 15.60 16.17 -3.91
CA SER A 333 15.84 15.91 -5.35
C SER A 333 17.30 16.01 -5.73
N ASP A 334 18.04 16.92 -5.12
CA ASP A 334 19.47 17.12 -5.33
C ASP A 334 20.27 16.57 -4.14
N VAL A 335 20.91 15.40 -4.34
CA VAL A 335 21.72 14.74 -3.29
C VAL A 335 22.99 15.51 -2.97
N ALA A 336 23.58 16.20 -3.94
CA ALA A 336 24.82 16.98 -3.71
C ALA A 336 24.56 18.16 -2.77
N ARG A 337 23.33 18.63 -2.72
CA ARG A 337 22.88 19.72 -1.83
C ARG A 337 22.09 19.23 -0.61
N TRP A 338 22.27 17.96 -0.22
CA TRP A 338 21.55 17.36 0.90
C TRP A 338 21.62 18.21 2.18
N ASP A 339 22.80 18.66 2.55
CA ASP A 339 22.98 19.39 3.80
C ASP A 339 22.23 20.72 3.81
N THR A 340 22.23 21.46 2.70
CA THR A 340 21.58 22.77 2.61
C THR A 340 20.07 22.70 2.35
N LEU A 341 19.61 21.69 1.61
CA LEU A 341 18.20 21.57 1.22
C LEU A 341 17.36 20.66 2.14
N VAL A 342 18.03 19.74 2.86
CA VAL A 342 17.32 18.73 3.67
C VAL A 342 17.77 18.77 5.13
N ALA A 343 19.06 18.52 5.40
CA ALA A 343 19.52 18.30 6.77
C ALA A 343 19.43 19.57 7.64
N GLN A 344 20.06 20.68 7.22
CA GLN A 344 20.04 21.92 7.98
C GLN A 344 18.63 22.47 8.21
N PRO A 345 17.75 22.61 7.18
CA PRO A 345 16.38 23.05 7.40
C PRO A 345 15.61 22.13 8.36
N ALA A 346 15.76 20.80 8.21
CA ALA A 346 15.08 19.85 9.08
C ALA A 346 15.55 19.93 10.53
N VAL A 347 16.85 20.09 10.76
CA VAL A 347 17.44 20.25 12.11
C VAL A 347 16.96 21.56 12.74
N ASP A 348 16.97 22.68 12.02
CA ASP A 348 16.49 23.97 12.54
C ASP A 348 15.00 23.91 12.93
N ILE A 349 14.16 23.32 12.07
CA ILE A 349 12.74 23.09 12.36
C ILE A 349 12.58 22.22 13.63
N ALA A 350 13.31 21.12 13.71
CA ALA A 350 13.22 20.19 14.84
C ALA A 350 13.64 20.85 16.15
N GLN A 351 14.75 21.59 16.17
CA GLN A 351 15.27 22.27 17.36
C GLN A 351 14.31 23.37 17.85
N LYS A 352 13.80 24.21 16.95
CA LYS A 352 12.79 25.23 17.28
C LYS A 352 11.51 24.61 17.85
N PHE A 353 11.02 23.56 17.20
CA PHE A 353 9.86 22.81 17.69
C PHE A 353 10.10 22.27 19.11
N LEU A 354 11.23 21.60 19.34
CA LEU A 354 11.56 21.02 20.64
C LEU A 354 11.67 22.07 21.75
N LYS A 355 12.20 23.27 21.43
CA LYS A 355 12.28 24.41 22.36
C LYS A 355 10.92 25.11 22.57
N GLY A 356 9.92 24.86 21.72
CA GLY A 356 8.64 25.57 21.73
C GLY A 356 8.71 26.96 21.09
N GLU A 357 9.72 27.20 20.29
CA GLU A 357 9.91 28.46 19.54
C GLU A 357 8.99 28.49 18.30
N GLN A 358 8.60 29.70 17.88
CA GLN A 358 7.85 29.85 16.65
C GLN A 358 8.74 29.60 15.41
N ILE A 359 8.26 28.76 14.51
CA ILE A 359 8.94 28.44 13.26
C ILE A 359 8.43 29.40 12.17
N THR A 360 9.06 30.58 12.06
CA THR A 360 8.68 31.62 11.10
C THR A 360 9.47 31.54 9.79
N THR A 361 10.66 30.93 9.82
CA THR A 361 11.57 30.82 8.66
C THR A 361 11.04 29.83 7.60
N TYR A 362 10.25 28.85 8.02
CA TYR A 362 9.72 27.79 7.15
C TYR A 362 8.20 27.79 7.19
N GLN A 363 7.57 27.66 6.02
CA GLN A 363 6.13 27.53 5.93
C GLN A 363 5.71 26.07 5.98
N SER A 364 4.74 25.74 6.82
CA SER A 364 4.13 24.40 6.78
C SER A 364 3.33 24.21 5.51
N VAL A 365 3.20 22.97 5.06
CA VAL A 365 2.45 22.61 3.85
C VAL A 365 0.98 23.01 3.96
N GLN A 366 0.43 23.05 5.17
CA GLN A 366 -0.94 23.52 5.42
C GLN A 366 -1.10 25.02 5.14
N GLN A 367 -0.09 25.83 5.47
CA GLN A 367 -0.08 27.28 5.22
C GLN A 367 0.09 27.63 3.74
N GLN A 368 0.65 26.72 2.93
CA GLN A 368 0.85 26.91 1.49
C GLN A 368 -0.39 26.62 0.66
N LYS A 369 -1.44 26.01 1.23
CA LYS A 369 -2.69 25.78 0.51
C LYS A 369 -3.50 27.06 0.50
N PRO A 370 -3.93 27.59 -0.69
CA PRO A 370 -4.93 28.63 -0.74
C PRO A 370 -6.19 28.14 -0.01
N GLU A 371 -6.86 29.06 0.70
CA GLU A 371 -8.10 28.79 1.42
C GLU A 371 -9.06 27.96 0.56
N ALA A 372 -9.58 26.93 1.15
CA ALA A 372 -10.37 25.86 0.64
C ALA A 372 -11.20 26.19 -0.61
N THR A 373 -10.88 25.57 -1.71
CA THR A 373 -11.94 25.10 -2.62
C THR A 373 -12.90 24.27 -1.77
N GLN A 374 -14.16 24.66 -1.69
CA GLN A 374 -15.22 24.03 -0.91
C GLN A 374 -15.09 22.51 -0.99
N ALA A 375 -14.99 21.85 0.16
CA ALA A 375 -14.91 20.41 0.22
C ALA A 375 -16.11 19.85 -0.54
N ALA A 376 -15.85 19.10 -1.62
CA ALA A 376 -16.89 18.44 -2.40
C ALA A 376 -17.81 17.68 -1.43
N SER A 377 -19.12 17.84 -1.58
CA SER A 377 -20.10 17.17 -0.74
C SER A 377 -19.85 15.65 -0.73
N LEU A 378 -20.30 14.93 0.29
CA LEU A 378 -20.22 13.48 0.31
C LEU A 378 -20.89 12.87 -0.92
N GLU A 379 -21.99 13.45 -1.38
CA GLU A 379 -22.68 13.08 -2.61
C GLU A 379 -21.79 13.23 -3.84
N ASP A 380 -21.02 14.33 -3.95
CA ASP A 380 -20.08 14.57 -5.04
C ASP A 380 -18.92 13.56 -5.08
N LYS A 381 -18.51 13.02 -3.93
CA LYS A 381 -17.43 12.04 -3.83
C LYS A 381 -17.88 10.63 -4.25
N PHE A 382 -19.15 10.30 -4.10
CA PHE A 382 -19.65 8.92 -4.27
C PHE A 382 -20.69 8.77 -5.38
N GLN A 383 -21.05 9.85 -6.08
CA GLN A 383 -21.96 9.77 -7.23
C GLN A 383 -21.39 8.78 -8.27
N LYS A 384 -22.17 7.74 -8.59
CA LYS A 384 -21.87 6.80 -9.66
C LYS A 384 -22.21 7.43 -11.00
N ASN A 385 -21.27 7.37 -11.94
CA ASN A 385 -21.45 7.83 -13.33
C ASN A 385 -21.09 6.69 -14.27
N THR A 386 -21.99 6.32 -15.14
CA THR A 386 -21.79 5.25 -16.12
C THR A 386 -21.51 5.86 -17.50
N CYS A 387 -20.38 5.49 -18.10
CA CYS A 387 -20.02 5.98 -19.42
C CYS A 387 -20.61 5.10 -20.53
N THR A 388 -21.63 5.58 -21.20
CA THR A 388 -22.27 4.88 -22.33
C THR A 388 -21.31 4.72 -23.54
N VAL A 389 -20.36 5.63 -23.71
CA VAL A 389 -19.35 5.61 -24.80
C VAL A 389 -18.27 4.56 -24.53
N CYS A 390 -17.97 4.23 -23.30
CA CYS A 390 -16.92 3.29 -22.90
C CYS A 390 -17.49 1.97 -22.36
N ASN A 391 -18.45 1.39 -23.07
CA ASN A 391 -19.06 0.09 -22.80
C ASN A 391 -19.62 -0.05 -21.37
N GLY A 392 -20.32 0.97 -20.88
CA GLY A 392 -20.97 0.91 -19.57
C GLY A 392 -19.99 1.00 -18.37
N ARG A 393 -18.74 1.45 -18.56
CA ARG A 393 -17.80 1.59 -17.43
C ARG A 393 -18.32 2.58 -16.40
N GLU A 394 -18.30 2.13 -15.14
CA GLU A 394 -18.72 2.94 -14.01
C GLU A 394 -17.54 3.66 -13.35
N PHE A 395 -17.80 4.89 -12.90
CA PHE A 395 -16.85 5.74 -12.19
C PHE A 395 -17.53 6.32 -10.95
N THR A 396 -16.81 6.30 -9.83
CA THR A 396 -17.33 6.81 -8.56
C THR A 396 -16.71 8.17 -8.27
N GLY A 397 -17.59 9.17 -8.09
CA GLY A 397 -17.22 10.55 -7.75
C GLY A 397 -16.92 11.44 -8.95
N LYS A 398 -17.28 12.71 -8.81
CA LYS A 398 -17.10 13.75 -9.86
C LYS A 398 -15.68 13.85 -10.38
N LYS A 399 -14.68 13.65 -9.51
CA LYS A 399 -13.26 13.74 -9.90
C LYS A 399 -12.86 12.65 -10.88
N GLN A 400 -13.15 11.39 -10.56
CA GLN A 400 -12.83 10.26 -11.44
C GLN A 400 -13.59 10.35 -12.76
N TRP A 401 -14.86 10.78 -12.70
CA TRP A 401 -15.66 11.04 -13.88
C TRP A 401 -15.04 12.11 -14.78
N ALA A 402 -14.63 13.25 -14.24
CA ALA A 402 -13.98 14.31 -14.99
C ALA A 402 -12.62 13.89 -15.57
N GLU A 403 -11.83 13.11 -14.83
CA GLU A 403 -10.56 12.54 -15.31
C GLU A 403 -10.80 11.54 -16.44
N HIS A 404 -11.83 10.68 -16.31
CA HIS A 404 -12.23 9.76 -17.38
C HIS A 404 -12.61 10.49 -18.66
N LEU A 405 -13.47 11.50 -18.59
CA LEU A 405 -13.88 12.28 -19.76
C LEU A 405 -12.71 12.98 -20.46
N ARG A 406 -11.66 13.34 -19.73
CA ARG A 406 -10.42 13.94 -20.27
C ARG A 406 -9.44 12.90 -20.80
N SER A 407 -9.62 11.61 -20.49
CA SER A 407 -8.68 10.54 -20.82
C SER A 407 -8.56 10.31 -22.31
N LYS A 408 -7.36 9.90 -22.77
CA LYS A 408 -7.12 9.51 -24.17
C LYS A 408 -8.03 8.34 -24.59
N GLY A 409 -8.30 7.40 -23.68
CA GLY A 409 -9.17 6.25 -23.94
C GLY A 409 -10.62 6.68 -24.21
N HIS A 410 -11.20 7.56 -23.37
CA HIS A 410 -12.56 8.06 -23.59
C HIS A 410 -12.66 8.82 -24.94
N LYS A 411 -11.72 9.71 -25.21
CA LYS A 411 -11.67 10.47 -26.48
C LYS A 411 -11.55 9.55 -27.72
N TYR A 412 -10.79 8.47 -27.61
CA TYR A 412 -10.69 7.45 -28.65
C TYR A 412 -12.04 6.77 -28.90
N HIS A 413 -12.72 6.30 -27.85
CA HIS A 413 -14.03 5.67 -27.99
C HIS A 413 -15.08 6.64 -28.54
N LEU A 414 -15.06 7.90 -28.10
CA LEU A 414 -15.97 8.94 -28.57
C LEU A 414 -15.79 9.19 -30.09
N LYS A 415 -14.54 9.31 -30.54
CA LYS A 415 -14.22 9.44 -31.97
C LYS A 415 -14.67 8.20 -32.76
N ARG A 416 -14.51 7.01 -32.19
CA ARG A 416 -14.94 5.76 -32.85
C ARG A 416 -16.47 5.72 -33.00
N VAL A 417 -17.22 6.05 -31.98
CA VAL A 417 -18.70 6.11 -32.02
C VAL A 417 -19.15 7.11 -33.08
N GLN A 418 -18.49 8.25 -33.19
CA GLN A 418 -18.82 9.25 -34.21
C GLN A 418 -18.57 8.73 -35.61
N ILE A 419 -17.42 8.10 -35.86
CA ILE A 419 -17.10 7.49 -37.16
C ILE A 419 -18.11 6.37 -37.52
N GLU A 420 -18.49 5.53 -36.54
CA GLU A 420 -19.48 4.47 -36.75
C GLU A 420 -20.85 5.05 -37.09
N LYS A 421 -21.25 6.16 -36.49
CA LYS A 421 -22.49 6.87 -36.85
C LYS A 421 -22.45 7.44 -38.26
N GLU A 422 -21.38 8.10 -38.66
CA GLU A 422 -21.16 8.65 -39.98
C GLU A 422 -21.13 7.55 -41.09
N ARG A 423 -20.57 6.38 -40.73
CA ARG A 423 -20.57 5.19 -41.63
C ARG A 423 -21.97 4.61 -41.79
N ALA A 424 -22.72 4.51 -40.71
CA ALA A 424 -24.11 4.03 -40.76
C ALA A 424 -25.00 4.95 -41.60
N GLU A 425 -24.81 6.27 -41.52
CA GLU A 425 -25.51 7.24 -42.35
C GLU A 425 -25.17 7.09 -43.86
N ARG A 426 -23.96 6.60 -44.17
CA ARG A 426 -23.53 6.30 -45.55
C ARG A 426 -23.82 4.87 -46.01
N GLY A 427 -24.48 4.05 -45.17
CA GLY A 427 -24.76 2.65 -45.48
C GLY A 427 -23.54 1.73 -45.48
N GLU A 428 -22.43 2.16 -44.87
CA GLU A 428 -21.19 1.41 -44.81
C GLU A 428 -21.21 0.40 -43.63
N PRO A 429 -20.56 -0.76 -43.72
CA PRO A 429 -20.50 -1.73 -42.61
C PRO A 429 -19.73 -1.17 -41.41
N PRO A 430 -20.07 -1.61 -40.17
CA PRO A 430 -19.40 -1.16 -38.97
C PRO A 430 -17.90 -1.49 -38.95
N ILE A 431 -17.12 -0.73 -38.23
CA ILE A 431 -15.68 -0.94 -38.09
C ILE A 431 -15.44 -2.29 -37.39
N PRO A 432 -14.68 -3.23 -37.99
CA PRO A 432 -14.43 -4.52 -37.38
C PRO A 432 -13.72 -4.33 -36.04
N ASN A 433 -14.22 -5.00 -34.99
CA ASN A 433 -13.52 -5.08 -33.71
C ASN A 433 -12.21 -5.84 -33.94
N LYS A 434 -11.06 -5.19 -33.73
CA LYS A 434 -9.79 -5.91 -33.58
C LYS A 434 -9.92 -6.78 -32.33
N LYS A 435 -10.38 -8.02 -32.49
CA LYS A 435 -10.30 -9.04 -31.42
C LYS A 435 -8.84 -9.10 -30.99
N ARG A 436 -8.62 -9.11 -29.69
CA ARG A 436 -7.31 -9.34 -29.08
C ARG A 436 -6.68 -10.57 -29.73
N ARG A 437 -5.45 -10.43 -30.19
CA ARG A 437 -4.63 -11.47 -30.85
C ARG A 437 -4.20 -12.58 -29.86
N HIS A 438 -5.10 -13.07 -28.99
CA HIS A 438 -4.77 -14.11 -27.99
C HIS A 438 -5.77 -15.28 -27.95
N GLU A 439 -6.62 -15.45 -29.00
CA GLU A 439 -7.54 -16.60 -29.09
C GLU A 439 -7.62 -17.18 -30.50
N LYS A 440 -6.48 -17.38 -31.16
CA LYS A 440 -6.49 -18.01 -32.49
C LYS A 440 -5.27 -18.89 -32.75
N ASP A 441 -4.84 -19.73 -31.82
CA ASP A 441 -3.90 -20.81 -32.12
C ASP A 441 -4.20 -22.12 -31.37
N VAL A 442 -5.46 -22.35 -31.01
CA VAL A 442 -5.89 -23.68 -30.52
C VAL A 442 -7.28 -23.98 -31.08
N ARG A 443 -7.36 -24.29 -32.37
CA ARG A 443 -8.43 -25.06 -33.03
C ARG A 443 -8.14 -25.12 -34.53
N ASP A 444 -7.40 -26.14 -34.93
CA ASP A 444 -7.54 -26.90 -36.18
C ASP A 444 -6.41 -27.94 -36.26
N GLU A 445 -6.53 -28.99 -35.53
CA GLU A 445 -6.00 -30.31 -35.88
C GLU A 445 -7.09 -31.31 -35.55
N SER A 446 -7.97 -31.53 -36.56
CA SER A 446 -8.83 -32.70 -36.62
C SER A 446 -7.99 -33.85 -37.22
N PRO A 447 -8.03 -35.05 -36.64
CA PRO A 447 -7.27 -36.19 -37.18
C PRO A 447 -7.95 -36.68 -38.48
N SER A 448 -7.17 -36.70 -39.55
CA SER A 448 -7.52 -37.38 -40.79
C SER A 448 -7.56 -38.89 -40.56
N GLN A 449 -8.73 -39.45 -40.80
CA GLN A 449 -8.93 -40.89 -40.94
C GLN A 449 -8.07 -41.41 -42.11
N THR A 450 -7.21 -42.35 -41.87
CA THR A 450 -6.66 -43.24 -42.89
C THR A 450 -7.30 -44.61 -42.73
N THR A 451 -8.01 -44.96 -43.76
CA THR A 451 -8.65 -46.25 -44.05
C THR A 451 -7.63 -47.37 -44.16
N ASP A 452 -7.96 -48.50 -43.53
CA ASP A 452 -7.34 -49.79 -43.73
C ASP A 452 -7.30 -50.22 -45.19
N THR A 453 -6.19 -50.81 -45.60
CA THR A 453 -6.18 -51.78 -46.69
C THR A 453 -5.19 -52.91 -46.32
N GLU A 454 -5.76 -54.03 -46.10
CA GLU A 454 -5.07 -55.32 -45.95
C GLU A 454 -4.26 -55.66 -47.21
N ALA A 455 -3.07 -56.18 -47.03
CA ALA A 455 -2.50 -57.19 -47.97
C ALA A 455 -1.54 -58.10 -47.27
N GLN A 456 -1.92 -59.34 -47.23
CA GLN A 456 -1.14 -60.55 -46.90
C GLN A 456 0.16 -60.64 -47.71
N THR A 457 1.26 -61.15 -47.16
CA THR A 457 1.83 -62.47 -47.48
C THR A 457 3.28 -62.62 -46.89
N SER A 458 3.43 -63.66 -46.19
CA SER A 458 4.50 -64.68 -46.10
C SER A 458 5.98 -64.28 -46.25
N ALA A 459 6.80 -64.49 -45.24
CA ALA A 459 7.79 -65.57 -45.07
C ALA A 459 8.47 -65.41 -43.69
#